data_cfadbe4f3061616c5790a706d9f9ae65
#
_entry.id   cfadbe4f3061616c5790a706d9f9ae65
#
_cell.length_a   1.000
_cell.length_b   1.000
_cell.length_c   1.000
_cell.angle_alpha   90.00
_cell.angle_beta   90.00
_cell.angle_gamma   90.00
#
_symmetry.space_group_name_H-M   'P 1'
#
loop_
_entity.id
_entity.type
_entity.pdbx_description
1 polymer ?
#
loop_
_entity_poly.entity_id
_entity_poly.type
_entity_poly.pdbx_seq_one_letter_code
_entity_poly.pdbx_strand_id
1 'polypeptide(L)'
;MLRTASKLTVPLLKQFLLPVCFMLGLSFAHGQMRTVTKDRHQQLIEFMMGRTPVVSKISPDSSEVLEQSYPKVARKFFLLFPDAVNPSWIKETGFLYVTFLNNGNKTTASFSPKGSMNYCISYIKEADFPADLLQKVKGSYPADEIFSIKEIMTEEMTMHEIVLQNTQHYTVISLSPNGISEIRKIRK
;
A
#
# COMPACT_ATOMS: atom_id res chain seq x y z
N MET A 1 -54.76 -49.12 24.19
CA MET A 1 -54.92 -49.66 22.85
C MET A 1 -53.71 -49.21 22.07
N LEU A 2 -52.69 -49.98 22.00
CA LEU A 2 -52.36 -51.05 21.06
C LEU A 2 -52.14 -50.56 19.61
N ARG A 3 -50.89 -50.77 19.23
CA ARG A 3 -50.35 -51.24 17.93
C ARG A 3 -49.82 -50.11 17.02
N THR A 4 -48.75 -50.24 16.34
CA THR A 4 -47.70 -51.29 16.12
C THR A 4 -46.54 -50.65 15.37
N ALA A 5 -45.38 -51.19 15.62
CA ALA A 5 -44.19 -50.96 14.88
C ALA A 5 -44.19 -51.50 13.45
N SER A 6 -43.53 -50.89 12.51
CA SER A 6 -42.91 -51.61 11.41
C SER A 6 -41.59 -51.05 11.04
N LYS A 7 -40.60 -51.85 11.24
CA LYS A 7 -39.26 -51.79 10.68
C LYS A 7 -39.33 -51.95 9.17
N LEU A 8 -38.56 -51.16 8.42
CA LEU A 8 -38.12 -51.60 7.12
C LEU A 8 -36.65 -51.21 6.92
N THR A 9 -35.95 -52.25 6.71
CA THR A 9 -34.54 -52.47 6.53
C THR A 9 -34.03 -51.86 5.24
N VAL A 10 -32.83 -51.31 5.33
CA VAL A 10 -31.90 -50.84 4.28
C VAL A 10 -31.48 -51.99 3.37
N PRO A 11 -31.07 -51.73 2.15
CA PRO A 11 -29.85 -52.35 1.66
C PRO A 11 -28.71 -51.35 1.43
N LEU A 12 -27.66 -51.60 2.16
CA LEU A 12 -26.30 -51.28 1.74
C LEU A 12 -26.03 -51.91 0.37
N LEU A 13 -25.67 -51.12 -0.62
CA LEU A 13 -24.65 -51.42 -1.61
C LEU A 13 -24.71 -50.39 -2.74
N LYS A 14 -23.81 -49.43 -2.73
CA LYS A 14 -23.15 -48.82 -3.88
C LYS A 14 -22.41 -47.56 -3.44
N GLN A 15 -21.48 -47.73 -2.54
CA GLN A 15 -20.33 -46.87 -2.40
C GLN A 15 -19.18 -47.61 -3.06
N PHE A 16 -18.47 -46.91 -3.83
CA PHE A 16 -17.20 -47.13 -4.54
C PHE A 16 -17.38 -46.95 -6.04
N LEU A 17 -17.21 -45.70 -6.45
CA LEU A 17 -16.46 -45.30 -7.63
C LEU A 17 -16.72 -43.80 -7.92
N LEU A 18 -15.64 -43.04 -7.82
CA LEU A 18 -15.39 -41.64 -8.10
C LEU A 18 -15.22 -40.78 -6.87
N PRO A 19 -13.96 -40.55 -6.52
CA PRO A 19 -13.40 -39.22 -6.68
C PRO A 19 -11.87 -39.25 -6.94
N VAL A 20 -11.42 -39.31 -8.14
CA VAL A 20 -9.96 -39.17 -8.42
C VAL A 20 -9.67 -38.03 -9.40
N CYS A 21 -10.65 -37.38 -9.99
CA CYS A 21 -10.40 -36.37 -11.03
C CYS A 21 -10.55 -34.90 -10.61
N PHE A 22 -10.65 -34.56 -9.31
CA PHE A 22 -10.83 -33.15 -8.92
C PHE A 22 -9.66 -32.52 -8.13
N MET A 23 -8.51 -33.21 -8.03
CA MET A 23 -7.37 -32.71 -7.25
C MET A 23 -6.21 -32.14 -8.07
N LEU A 24 -6.35 -31.95 -9.37
CA LEU A 24 -5.26 -31.43 -10.22
C LEU A 24 -5.49 -30.04 -10.80
N GLY A 25 -6.62 -29.39 -10.49
CA GLY A 25 -6.98 -28.09 -11.09
C GLY A 25 -6.80 -26.83 -10.21
N LEU A 26 -6.49 -26.98 -8.92
CA LEU A 26 -6.49 -25.83 -7.98
C LEU A 26 -5.10 -25.33 -7.51
N SER A 27 -4.03 -25.95 -7.97
CA SER A 27 -2.68 -25.59 -7.49
C SER A 27 -2.00 -24.47 -8.26
N PHE A 28 -2.52 -23.98 -9.38
CA PHE A 28 -1.86 -22.95 -10.18
C PHE A 28 -2.29 -21.51 -9.90
N ALA A 29 -3.41 -21.29 -9.21
CA ALA A 29 -3.89 -19.92 -8.96
C ALA A 29 -3.30 -19.23 -7.72
N HIS A 30 -2.75 -19.99 -6.76
CA HIS A 30 -2.23 -19.43 -5.50
C HIS A 30 -0.77 -18.95 -5.57
N GLY A 31 0.00 -19.38 -6.56
CA GLY A 31 1.42 -19.00 -6.68
C GLY A 31 1.65 -17.59 -7.23
N GLN A 32 0.79 -17.11 -8.12
CA GLN A 32 0.99 -15.81 -8.76
C GLN A 32 0.52 -14.61 -7.93
N MET A 33 -0.45 -14.79 -7.02
CA MET A 33 -0.93 -13.71 -6.16
C MET A 33 0.06 -13.35 -5.03
N ARG A 34 0.85 -14.33 -4.55
CA ARG A 34 1.84 -14.11 -3.49
C ARG A 34 3.09 -13.37 -3.94
N THR A 35 3.51 -13.51 -5.20
CA THR A 35 4.71 -12.84 -5.71
C THR A 35 4.47 -11.36 -5.93
N VAL A 36 3.30 -10.96 -6.46
CA VAL A 36 2.98 -9.56 -6.74
C VAL A 36 2.85 -8.71 -5.46
N THR A 37 2.25 -9.26 -4.41
CA THR A 37 2.13 -8.56 -3.11
C THR A 37 3.47 -8.44 -2.38
N LYS A 38 4.32 -9.45 -2.46
CA LYS A 38 5.65 -9.44 -1.84
C LYS A 38 6.56 -8.40 -2.48
N ASP A 39 6.55 -8.28 -3.81
CA ASP A 39 7.34 -7.30 -4.53
C ASP A 39 6.90 -5.86 -4.24
N ARG A 40 5.60 -5.59 -4.18
CA ARG A 40 5.07 -4.27 -3.82
C ARG A 40 5.45 -3.85 -2.41
N HIS A 41 5.35 -4.77 -1.47
CA HIS A 41 5.70 -4.50 -0.08
C HIS A 41 7.21 -4.28 0.10
N GLN A 42 8.02 -5.03 -0.62
CA GLN A 42 9.48 -4.90 -0.59
C GLN A 42 9.94 -3.59 -1.21
N GLN A 43 9.35 -3.15 -2.33
CA GLN A 43 9.61 -1.84 -2.95
C GLN A 43 9.24 -0.67 -2.04
N LEU A 44 8.12 -0.78 -1.34
CA LEU A 44 7.71 0.22 -0.34
C LEU A 44 8.73 0.32 0.79
N ILE A 45 9.22 -0.81 1.30
CA ILE A 45 10.25 -0.87 2.34
C ILE A 45 11.57 -0.27 1.85
N GLU A 46 12.02 -0.58 0.63
CA GLU A 46 13.25 -0.03 0.06
C GLU A 46 13.18 1.48 -0.13
N PHE A 47 12.02 1.98 -0.59
CA PHE A 47 11.77 3.42 -0.69
C PHE A 47 11.75 4.09 0.70
N MET A 48 11.12 3.48 1.69
CA MET A 48 11.11 3.98 3.08
C MET A 48 12.51 3.97 3.71
N MET A 49 13.39 3.05 3.30
CA MET A 49 14.78 2.99 3.78
C MET A 49 15.71 4.00 3.11
N GLY A 50 15.19 4.90 2.26
CA GLY A 50 15.97 5.94 1.59
C GLY A 50 16.95 5.41 0.53
N ARG A 51 16.79 4.17 0.08
CA ARG A 51 17.49 3.64 -1.08
C ARG A 51 16.79 4.16 -2.32
N THR A 52 17.15 5.38 -2.74
CA THR A 52 16.72 5.92 -4.02
C THR A 52 17.45 5.16 -5.13
N PRO A 53 16.71 4.53 -6.04
CA PRO A 53 17.30 3.94 -7.23
C PRO A 53 17.97 5.01 -8.08
N VAL A 54 19.00 4.64 -8.85
CA VAL A 54 19.70 5.53 -9.77
C VAL A 54 18.74 6.02 -10.86
N VAL A 55 18.49 7.31 -10.85
CA VAL A 55 17.42 7.96 -11.61
C VAL A 55 17.94 8.45 -12.95
N SER A 56 17.36 7.97 -14.05
CA SER A 56 17.41 8.64 -15.34
C SER A 56 16.36 9.74 -15.36
N LYS A 57 16.77 11.01 -15.15
CA LYS A 57 15.86 12.16 -15.24
C LYS A 57 15.25 12.26 -16.65
N ILE A 58 13.93 12.20 -16.73
CA ILE A 58 13.19 12.69 -17.89
C ILE A 58 13.09 14.20 -17.73
N SER A 59 13.44 14.95 -18.79
CA SER A 59 13.50 16.43 -18.81
C SER A 59 12.12 17.07 -18.53
N PRO A 60 12.00 18.33 -18.07
CA PRO A 60 10.76 18.96 -17.62
C PRO A 60 9.65 19.16 -18.68
N ASP A 61 9.89 18.90 -19.95
CA ASP A 61 8.85 18.86 -21.01
C ASP A 61 8.00 17.56 -21.00
N SER A 62 7.98 16.88 -19.87
CA SER A 62 7.61 15.47 -19.81
C SER A 62 6.10 15.17 -19.73
N SER A 63 5.22 16.16 -19.56
CA SER A 63 3.77 15.90 -19.48
C SER A 63 3.20 15.43 -20.82
N GLU A 64 3.55 16.10 -21.93
CA GLU A 64 3.09 15.70 -23.27
C GLU A 64 3.67 14.34 -23.68
N VAL A 65 4.95 14.09 -23.39
CA VAL A 65 5.61 12.81 -23.67
C VAL A 65 4.95 11.69 -22.86
N LEU A 66 4.58 11.98 -21.60
CA LEU A 66 3.88 11.02 -20.76
C LEU A 66 2.48 10.70 -21.28
N GLU A 67 1.69 11.70 -21.66
CA GLU A 67 0.33 11.49 -22.18
C GLU A 67 0.34 10.66 -23.45
N GLN A 68 1.32 10.86 -24.33
CA GLN A 68 1.48 10.07 -25.55
C GLN A 68 1.98 8.66 -25.26
N SER A 69 2.99 8.50 -24.40
CA SER A 69 3.63 7.21 -24.14
C SER A 69 2.87 6.34 -23.13
N TYR A 70 2.18 6.97 -22.17
CA TYR A 70 1.46 6.29 -21.07
C TYR A 70 0.09 6.93 -20.79
N PRO A 71 -0.84 6.95 -21.74
CA PRO A 71 -2.11 7.66 -21.60
C PRO A 71 -2.98 7.17 -20.44
N LYS A 72 -2.87 5.90 -20.08
CA LYS A 72 -3.58 5.33 -18.93
C LYS A 72 -3.05 5.86 -17.59
N VAL A 73 -1.73 6.04 -17.50
CA VAL A 73 -1.08 6.60 -16.31
C VAL A 73 -1.43 8.07 -16.16
N ALA A 74 -1.30 8.85 -17.24
CA ALA A 74 -1.65 10.26 -17.24
C ALA A 74 -3.10 10.47 -16.81
N ARG A 75 -4.06 9.75 -17.41
CA ARG A 75 -5.47 9.82 -17.04
C ARG A 75 -5.70 9.47 -15.57
N LYS A 76 -5.09 8.40 -15.07
CA LYS A 76 -5.24 7.99 -13.67
C LYS A 76 -4.65 9.02 -12.72
N PHE A 77 -3.50 9.59 -13.06
CA PHE A 77 -2.84 10.63 -12.27
C PHE A 77 -3.72 11.88 -12.13
N PHE A 78 -4.19 12.46 -13.23
CA PHE A 78 -5.05 13.66 -13.18
C PHE A 78 -6.42 13.39 -12.55
N LEU A 79 -6.91 12.15 -12.61
CA LEU A 79 -8.14 11.77 -11.90
C LEU A 79 -7.93 11.74 -10.38
N LEU A 80 -6.79 11.23 -9.92
CA LEU A 80 -6.49 11.12 -8.48
C LEU A 80 -5.99 12.43 -7.88
N PHE A 81 -5.30 13.25 -8.68
CA PHE A 81 -4.64 14.46 -8.24
C PHE A 81 -4.97 15.64 -9.18
N PRO A 82 -6.24 16.09 -9.19
CA PRO A 82 -6.67 17.16 -10.11
C PRO A 82 -5.97 18.50 -9.84
N ASP A 83 -5.55 18.74 -8.60
CA ASP A 83 -4.88 19.97 -8.15
C ASP A 83 -3.35 19.84 -8.08
N ALA A 84 -2.78 18.82 -8.75
CA ALA A 84 -1.33 18.61 -8.77
C ALA A 84 -0.61 19.75 -9.49
N VAL A 85 0.38 20.34 -8.81
CA VAL A 85 1.21 21.43 -9.34
C VAL A 85 2.62 20.96 -9.58
N ASN A 86 3.20 21.35 -10.74
CA ASN A 86 4.58 21.06 -11.14
C ASN A 86 4.93 19.55 -11.10
N PRO A 87 4.18 18.67 -11.78
CA PRO A 87 4.49 17.26 -11.83
C PRO A 87 5.80 17.01 -12.58
N SER A 88 6.73 16.31 -11.93
CA SER A 88 8.01 15.87 -12.49
C SER A 88 8.04 14.35 -12.55
N TRP A 89 8.23 13.81 -13.73
CA TRP A 89 8.15 12.38 -14.00
C TRP A 89 9.51 11.74 -14.16
N ILE A 90 9.61 10.52 -13.64
CA ILE A 90 10.79 9.67 -13.74
C ILE A 90 10.33 8.29 -14.14
N LYS A 91 10.94 7.73 -15.19
CA LYS A 91 10.72 6.35 -15.60
C LYS A 91 11.86 5.47 -15.08
N GLU A 92 11.48 4.41 -14.40
CA GLU A 92 12.40 3.33 -14.03
C GLU A 92 11.89 1.99 -14.56
N THR A 93 12.71 0.94 -14.45
CA THR A 93 12.35 -0.38 -14.96
C THR A 93 11.03 -0.87 -14.35
N GLY A 94 9.97 -0.86 -15.17
CA GLY A 94 8.65 -1.35 -14.78
C GLY A 94 7.76 -0.37 -14.01
N PHE A 95 8.21 0.89 -13.74
CA PHE A 95 7.45 1.86 -12.96
C PHE A 95 7.61 3.29 -13.49
N LEU A 96 6.59 4.10 -13.21
CA LEU A 96 6.61 5.55 -13.43
C LEU A 96 6.42 6.23 -12.07
N TYR A 97 7.33 7.12 -11.75
CA TYR A 97 7.27 7.94 -10.55
C TYR A 97 6.94 9.38 -10.92
N VAL A 98 6.10 10.01 -10.13
CA VAL A 98 5.80 11.44 -10.27
C VAL A 98 5.97 12.12 -8.92
N THR A 99 6.70 13.23 -8.91
CA THR A 99 6.81 14.12 -7.76
C THR A 99 6.13 15.44 -8.10
N PHE A 100 5.24 15.91 -7.24
CA PHE A 100 4.41 17.09 -7.44
C PHE A 100 4.04 17.73 -6.10
N LEU A 101 3.42 18.90 -6.14
CA LEU A 101 2.77 19.50 -4.98
C LEU A 101 1.27 19.19 -5.05
N ASN A 102 0.73 18.63 -3.97
CA ASN A 102 -0.69 18.37 -3.79
C ASN A 102 -1.17 19.14 -2.55
N ASN A 103 -2.04 20.12 -2.72
CA ASN A 103 -2.46 21.01 -1.62
C ASN A 103 -1.27 21.63 -0.85
N GLY A 104 -0.21 22.00 -1.57
CA GLY A 104 1.02 22.55 -0.99
C GLY A 104 1.95 21.55 -0.31
N ASN A 105 1.59 20.27 -0.25
CA ASN A 105 2.39 19.20 0.30
C ASN A 105 3.21 18.50 -0.79
N LYS A 106 4.51 18.30 -0.54
CA LYS A 106 5.35 17.51 -1.45
C LYS A 106 4.86 16.07 -1.47
N THR A 107 4.51 15.60 -2.66
CA THR A 107 3.90 14.29 -2.89
C THR A 107 4.68 13.54 -3.96
N THR A 108 4.86 12.24 -3.77
CA THR A 108 5.45 11.34 -4.76
C THR A 108 4.51 10.15 -4.94
N ALA A 109 4.12 9.85 -6.18
CA ALA A 109 3.31 8.68 -6.49
C ALA A 109 4.05 7.76 -7.46
N SER A 110 3.77 6.46 -7.34
CA SER A 110 4.30 5.41 -8.21
C SER A 110 3.16 4.74 -8.96
N PHE A 111 3.36 4.59 -10.27
CA PHE A 111 2.38 3.94 -11.15
C PHE A 111 3.03 2.78 -11.91
N SER A 112 2.26 1.74 -12.16
CA SER A 112 2.59 0.74 -13.15
C SER A 112 2.37 1.32 -14.57
N PRO A 113 3.05 0.85 -15.62
CA PRO A 113 2.79 1.26 -17.01
C PRO A 113 1.35 0.99 -17.48
N LYS A 114 0.63 0.12 -16.77
CA LYS A 114 -0.78 -0.22 -17.04
C LYS A 114 -1.76 0.80 -16.45
N GLY A 115 -1.29 1.78 -15.64
CA GLY A 115 -2.10 2.84 -15.04
C GLY A 115 -2.59 2.56 -13.61
N SER A 116 -2.21 1.45 -12.98
CA SER A 116 -2.51 1.23 -11.56
C SER A 116 -1.53 2.03 -10.69
N MET A 117 -2.04 2.72 -9.68
CA MET A 117 -1.21 3.36 -8.68
C MET A 117 -0.71 2.29 -7.69
N ASN A 118 0.60 2.23 -7.48
CA ASN A 118 1.17 1.31 -6.50
C ASN A 118 1.11 1.92 -5.09
N TYR A 119 1.55 3.17 -4.98
CA TYR A 119 1.47 3.95 -3.76
C TYR A 119 1.59 5.45 -4.05
N CYS A 120 1.21 6.25 -3.06
CA CYS A 120 1.42 7.69 -3.02
C CYS A 120 1.93 8.05 -1.62
N ILE A 121 2.96 8.90 -1.54
CA ILE A 121 3.54 9.36 -0.30
C ILE A 121 3.49 10.88 -0.28
N SER A 122 2.82 11.44 0.73
CA SER A 122 2.71 12.87 0.96
C SER A 122 3.39 13.25 2.27
N TYR A 123 4.20 14.30 2.26
CA TYR A 123 4.75 14.90 3.48
C TYR A 123 3.75 15.91 4.02
N ILE A 124 3.16 15.60 5.19
CA ILE A 124 2.11 16.41 5.81
C ILE A 124 2.71 17.26 6.93
N LYS A 125 2.31 18.53 7.01
CA LYS A 125 2.65 19.38 8.15
C LYS A 125 1.81 18.97 9.36
N GLU A 126 2.38 19.11 10.57
CA GLU A 126 1.64 18.79 11.80
C GLU A 126 0.31 19.54 11.91
N ALA A 127 0.27 20.80 11.45
CA ALA A 127 -0.93 21.62 11.45
C ALA A 127 -2.06 21.09 10.53
N ASP A 128 -1.71 20.36 9.49
CA ASP A 128 -2.65 19.78 8.53
C ASP A 128 -3.00 18.31 8.88
N PHE A 129 -2.38 17.77 9.93
CA PHE A 129 -2.62 16.39 10.36
C PHE A 129 -3.91 16.28 11.18
N PRO A 130 -4.76 15.24 11.00
CA PRO A 130 -6.00 15.08 11.74
C PRO A 130 -5.80 15.16 13.26
N ALA A 131 -6.59 16.02 13.94
CA ALA A 131 -6.40 16.34 15.35
C ALA A 131 -6.56 15.13 16.28
N ASP A 132 -7.48 14.22 15.95
CA ASP A 132 -7.74 12.99 16.70
C ASP A 132 -6.54 12.02 16.61
N LEU A 133 -5.94 11.89 15.43
CA LEU A 133 -4.74 11.08 15.21
C LEU A 133 -3.53 11.72 15.91
N LEU A 134 -3.41 13.04 15.84
CA LEU A 134 -2.37 13.79 16.54
C LEU A 134 -2.44 13.57 18.06
N GLN A 135 -3.64 13.66 18.62
CA GLN A 135 -3.87 13.44 20.07
C GLN A 135 -3.51 12.00 20.46
N LYS A 136 -3.87 11.02 19.64
CA LYS A 136 -3.53 9.61 19.86
C LYS A 136 -2.02 9.40 19.90
N VAL A 137 -1.27 10.01 18.97
CA VAL A 137 0.20 9.93 18.94
C VAL A 137 0.81 10.61 20.16
N LYS A 138 0.41 11.84 20.46
CA LYS A 138 0.91 12.59 21.64
C LYS A 138 0.56 11.91 22.97
N GLY A 139 -0.59 11.26 23.06
CA GLY A 139 -0.98 10.47 24.23
C GLY A 139 -0.12 9.22 24.44
N SER A 140 0.32 8.59 23.34
CA SER A 140 1.19 7.40 23.41
C SER A 140 2.68 7.76 23.62
N TYR A 141 3.11 8.93 23.16
CA TYR A 141 4.50 9.41 23.20
C TYR A 141 4.59 10.84 23.76
N PRO A 142 4.21 11.07 25.03
CA PRO A 142 4.08 12.42 25.59
C PRO A 142 5.40 13.17 25.76
N ALA A 143 6.54 12.45 25.79
CA ALA A 143 7.88 13.03 25.92
C ALA A 143 8.58 13.29 24.57
N ASP A 144 7.97 12.90 23.47
CA ASP A 144 8.56 13.01 22.13
C ASP A 144 7.85 14.10 21.31
N GLU A 145 8.61 14.82 20.50
CA GLU A 145 8.09 15.80 19.53
C GLU A 145 7.96 15.17 18.16
N ILE A 146 6.99 15.63 17.37
CA ILE A 146 6.84 15.19 15.99
C ILE A 146 7.90 15.88 15.13
N PHE A 147 8.77 15.09 14.52
CA PHE A 147 9.79 15.56 13.59
C PHE A 147 9.28 15.59 12.14
N SER A 148 8.57 14.55 11.72
CA SER A 148 7.97 14.49 10.38
C SER A 148 6.79 13.53 10.33
N ILE A 149 5.85 13.82 9.43
CA ILE A 149 4.69 12.99 9.14
C ILE A 149 4.68 12.69 7.65
N LYS A 150 4.56 11.42 7.29
CA LYS A 150 4.29 10.95 5.93
C LYS A 150 2.98 10.21 5.91
N GLU A 151 2.10 10.60 5.02
CA GLU A 151 0.93 9.81 4.65
C GLU A 151 1.32 8.88 3.50
N ILE A 152 1.02 7.61 3.63
CA ILE A 152 1.28 6.58 2.64
C ILE A 152 -0.06 5.98 2.24
N MET A 153 -0.46 6.24 1.00
CA MET A 153 -1.71 5.76 0.42
C MET A 153 -1.42 4.69 -0.62
N THR A 154 -2.15 3.60 -0.55
CA THR A 154 -2.22 2.56 -1.58
C THR A 154 -3.66 2.44 -2.08
N GLU A 155 -3.94 1.56 -3.05
CA GLU A 155 -5.33 1.30 -3.46
C GLU A 155 -6.18 0.66 -2.34
N GLU A 156 -5.54 0.04 -1.34
CA GLU A 156 -6.20 -0.75 -0.30
C GLU A 156 -6.35 0.01 1.02
N MET A 157 -5.39 0.88 1.35
CA MET A 157 -5.33 1.52 2.66
C MET A 157 -4.53 2.81 2.67
N THR A 158 -4.80 3.63 3.68
CA THR A 158 -3.97 4.77 4.06
C THR A 158 -3.36 4.51 5.43
N MET A 159 -2.07 4.79 5.57
CA MET A 159 -1.32 4.70 6.82
C MET A 159 -0.39 5.92 6.95
N HIS A 160 0.07 6.19 8.17
CA HIS A 160 1.01 7.27 8.42
C HIS A 160 2.30 6.72 9.04
N GLU A 161 3.43 7.13 8.47
CA GLU A 161 4.73 6.97 9.11
C GLU A 161 5.08 8.29 9.81
N ILE A 162 5.26 8.24 11.11
CA ILE A 162 5.57 9.41 11.91
C ILE A 162 6.93 9.22 12.55
N VAL A 163 7.80 10.18 12.36
CA VAL A 163 9.08 10.24 13.04
C VAL A 163 8.91 11.15 14.26
N LEU A 164 9.11 10.58 15.42
CA LEU A 164 9.17 11.28 16.69
C LEU A 164 10.62 11.52 17.09
N GLN A 165 10.89 12.59 17.83
CA GLN A 165 12.22 12.89 18.33
C GLN A 165 12.19 13.34 19.78
N ASN A 166 13.26 13.00 20.48
CA ASN A 166 13.63 13.62 21.76
C ASN A 166 15.15 13.86 21.80
N THR A 167 15.70 14.20 22.95
CA THR A 167 17.14 14.52 23.12
C THR A 167 18.07 13.34 22.81
N GLN A 168 17.60 12.10 22.90
CA GLN A 168 18.43 10.89 22.85
C GLN A 168 18.25 10.07 21.57
N HIS A 169 17.06 10.11 20.93
CA HIS A 169 16.73 9.22 19.81
C HIS A 169 15.65 9.79 18.91
N TYR A 170 15.54 9.15 17.74
CA TYR A 170 14.38 9.20 16.88
C TYR A 170 13.60 7.89 17.01
N THR A 171 12.27 7.97 17.12
CA THR A 171 11.38 6.82 17.09
C THR A 171 10.52 6.91 15.84
N VAL A 172 10.57 5.90 14.98
CA VAL A 172 9.71 5.80 13.80
C VAL A 172 8.54 4.91 14.17
N ILE A 173 7.34 5.45 14.03
CA ILE A 173 6.09 4.73 14.29
C ILE A 173 5.24 4.64 13.02
N SER A 174 4.44 3.59 12.92
CA SER A 174 3.35 3.46 11.96
C SER A 174 2.03 3.64 12.67
N LEU A 175 1.20 4.51 12.13
CA LEU A 175 -0.19 4.70 12.53
C LEU A 175 -1.08 4.22 11.41
N SER A 176 -1.89 3.22 11.67
CA SER A 176 -2.83 2.60 10.73
C SER A 176 -4.21 2.43 11.41
N PRO A 177 -5.25 2.01 10.69
CA PRO A 177 -6.54 1.66 11.27
C PRO A 177 -6.42 0.64 12.42
N ASN A 178 -5.39 -0.23 12.39
CA ASN A 178 -5.14 -1.25 13.40
C ASN A 178 -4.44 -0.71 14.67
N GLY A 179 -4.02 0.56 14.67
CA GLY A 179 -3.37 1.20 15.82
C GLY A 179 -1.99 1.75 15.51
N ILE A 180 -1.25 2.02 16.59
CA ILE A 180 0.13 2.51 16.56
C ILE A 180 1.06 1.32 16.77
N SER A 181 2.11 1.23 15.96
CA SER A 181 3.22 0.28 16.14
C SER A 181 4.56 0.99 15.96
N GLU A 182 5.51 0.68 16.84
CA GLU A 182 6.89 1.13 16.68
C GLU A 182 7.58 0.30 15.59
N ILE A 183 8.15 0.98 14.59
CA ILE A 183 8.89 0.35 13.51
C ILE A 183 10.37 0.26 13.86
N ARG A 184 10.92 1.37 14.39
CA ARG A 184 12.36 1.52 14.59
C ARG A 184 12.68 2.63 15.58
N LYS A 185 13.74 2.41 16.37
CA LYS A 185 14.34 3.43 17.24
C LYS A 185 15.81 3.64 16.86
N ILE A 186 16.21 4.89 16.67
CA ILE A 186 17.55 5.28 16.21
C ILE A 186 18.13 6.22 17.24
N ARG A 187 19.27 5.87 17.81
CA ARG A 187 20.00 6.73 18.73
C ARG A 187 20.65 7.90 17.98
N LYS A 188 20.60 9.09 18.58
CA LYS A 188 21.31 10.30 18.08
C LYS A 188 22.80 10.23 18.34
#